data_dc951cc38adceac74f35605c76c7deac
#
_entry.id   dc951cc38adceac74f35605c76c7deac
#
_cell.length_a   1.000
_cell.length_b   1.000
_cell.length_c   1.000
_cell.angle_alpha   90.00
_cell.angle_beta   90.00
_cell.angle_gamma   90.00
#
_symmetry.space_group_name_H-M   'P 1'
#
loop_
_entity.id
_entity.type
_entity.pdbx_description
1 polymer ?
#
loop_
_entity_poly.entity_id
_entity_poly.type
_entity_poly.pdbx_seq_one_letter_code
_entity_poly.pdbx_strand_id
1 'polypeptide(L)'
;MNTRLCLAMLAVLALSATNVESQSRTKKKPKPKPTPTRPAPVPGPTALTTPDGATVVDERQLFSNAARIAWAFVDRNYQPATGLARAHDTYQYVTLWDIASGLAATYSAHELGLVSDPIYNLRMQRALNTLSQADLFENAAFNRSYDSKTGRMIDRKQSLSSRGFGWSVTDLGRLLTWLKIISVNQPQFATQAANIVKRLDMSRLIKNGYLQSEDLSPSTGALHPFQEGRIGYEQYAAAGFALWGYRAENALDASLNALPVSVLGVSIVADKRGDERLTGEPYIMMGMETGWYSPELRQQAWRILAAQEARYKSTGILTMVSEDALPDPPYYFYYYDVYRQGRSFVVDGPTGGPFVESPRWISSKAAFAWHALLPSPYTLAVLQAVQSAGLPGRGWGAGVYEGTLQPTGDASLNTAALILEAALYNLRGRPFLVAPGLTR
;
A
#
# COMPACT_ATOMS: atom_id res chain seq x y z
N MET A 1 -10.50 23.27 14.48
CA MET A 1 -9.34 22.59 13.91
C MET A 1 -9.59 21.09 14.03
N ASN A 2 -9.70 20.43 12.95
CA ASN A 2 -10.54 19.28 12.61
C ASN A 2 -10.28 17.98 13.38
N THR A 3 -11.06 17.72 14.39
CA THR A 3 -11.24 16.41 15.08
C THR A 3 -11.94 15.36 14.20
N ARG A 4 -12.38 15.72 13.00
CA ARG A 4 -13.16 14.83 12.10
C ARG A 4 -12.32 13.92 11.21
N LEU A 5 -11.04 14.22 10.98
CA LEU A 5 -10.14 13.40 10.14
C LEU A 5 -9.77 12.05 10.80
N CYS A 6 -9.70 12.01 12.13
CA CYS A 6 -9.29 10.81 12.87
C CYS A 6 -10.31 9.67 12.89
N LEU A 7 -11.59 9.95 12.69
CA LEU A 7 -12.63 8.92 12.78
C LEU A 7 -12.75 8.04 11.52
N ALA A 8 -12.31 8.53 10.38
CA ALA A 8 -12.50 7.83 9.10
C ALA A 8 -11.49 6.69 8.86
N MET A 9 -10.27 6.78 9.38
CA MET A 9 -9.25 5.74 9.15
C MET A 9 -9.49 4.43 9.92
N LEU A 10 -10.36 4.40 10.92
CA LEU A 10 -10.66 3.18 11.71
C LEU A 10 -12.04 2.57 11.45
N ALA A 11 -12.88 3.20 10.63
CA ALA A 11 -14.15 2.60 10.20
C ALA A 11 -13.98 1.36 9.30
N VAL A 12 -12.75 1.00 8.97
CA VAL A 12 -12.38 -0.06 8.03
C VAL A 12 -12.78 -1.48 8.47
N LEU A 13 -13.24 -1.67 9.71
CA LEU A 13 -13.26 -3.01 10.30
C LEU A 13 -14.56 -3.49 10.91
N ALA A 14 -15.69 -2.91 10.60
CA ALA A 14 -16.95 -3.48 11.06
C ALA A 14 -18.09 -3.16 10.10
N LEU A 15 -18.57 -4.16 9.40
CA LEU A 15 -19.98 -4.42 9.11
C LEU A 15 -20.12 -5.38 7.92
N SER A 16 -20.26 -6.65 8.25
CA SER A 16 -20.97 -7.60 7.40
C SER A 16 -22.35 -7.81 8.04
N ALA A 17 -23.39 -7.69 7.21
CA ALA A 17 -24.76 -8.11 7.36
C ALA A 17 -25.66 -7.38 8.38
N THR A 18 -26.54 -6.53 7.86
CA THR A 18 -27.96 -6.47 8.31
C THR A 18 -28.86 -6.11 7.13
N ASN A 19 -29.94 -6.86 7.01
CA ASN A 19 -31.02 -6.74 6.03
C ASN A 19 -31.66 -5.35 6.03
N VAL A 20 -31.97 -4.83 4.83
CA VAL A 20 -32.75 -3.62 4.65
C VAL A 20 -34.14 -3.98 4.18
N GLU A 21 -35.13 -3.66 4.99
CA GLU A 21 -36.53 -3.61 4.59
C GLU A 21 -36.80 -2.39 3.67
N SER A 22 -37.54 -2.65 2.63
CA SER A 22 -37.90 -1.68 1.60
C SER A 22 -39.00 -0.73 2.06
N GLN A 23 -38.79 0.57 1.96
CA GLN A 23 -39.86 1.56 1.90
C GLN A 23 -39.85 2.31 0.58
N SER A 24 -40.95 2.17 -0.16
CA SER A 24 -41.22 2.85 -1.43
C SER A 24 -41.49 4.34 -1.22
N ARG A 25 -40.80 5.20 -1.96
CA ARG A 25 -41.18 6.59 -2.18
C ARG A 25 -41.13 6.96 -3.66
N THR A 26 -42.21 7.56 -4.12
CA THR A 26 -42.54 7.95 -5.48
C THR A 26 -41.53 8.93 -6.10
N LYS A 27 -41.11 8.63 -7.34
CA LYS A 27 -40.12 9.40 -8.11
C LYS A 27 -40.74 10.60 -8.84
N LYS A 28 -40.21 11.82 -8.62
CA LYS A 28 -40.31 12.94 -9.57
C LYS A 28 -39.18 12.81 -10.61
N LYS A 29 -39.54 12.96 -11.90
CA LYS A 29 -38.60 12.94 -13.05
C LYS A 29 -37.60 14.10 -12.95
N PRO A 30 -36.28 13.86 -13.09
CA PRO A 30 -35.26 14.92 -13.15
C PRO A 30 -35.21 15.58 -14.54
N LYS A 31 -34.88 16.88 -14.57
CA LYS A 31 -34.55 17.65 -15.78
C LYS A 31 -33.24 17.16 -16.41
N PRO A 32 -33.08 17.19 -17.73
CA PRO A 32 -31.85 16.79 -18.39
C PRO A 32 -30.68 17.71 -17.98
N LYS A 33 -29.54 17.07 -17.59
CA LYS A 33 -28.26 17.77 -17.34
C LYS A 33 -27.61 18.19 -18.67
N PRO A 34 -26.90 19.34 -18.71
CA PRO A 34 -26.14 19.74 -19.88
C PRO A 34 -25.00 18.73 -20.14
N THR A 35 -24.78 18.45 -21.42
CA THR A 35 -23.70 17.57 -21.91
C THR A 35 -22.35 18.16 -21.52
N PRO A 36 -21.42 17.37 -20.93
CA PRO A 36 -20.10 17.88 -20.62
C PRO A 36 -19.32 18.21 -21.89
N THR A 37 -18.90 19.45 -22.04
CA THR A 37 -17.93 19.85 -23.06
C THR A 37 -16.57 19.18 -22.72
N ARG A 38 -15.99 18.49 -23.69
CA ARG A 38 -14.67 17.87 -23.64
C ARG A 38 -13.64 18.91 -23.21
N PRO A 39 -12.88 18.70 -22.11
CA PRO A 39 -11.77 19.59 -21.75
C PRO A 39 -10.73 19.60 -22.87
N ALA A 40 -10.14 20.75 -23.14
CA ALA A 40 -8.99 20.86 -24.03
C ALA A 40 -7.83 20.00 -23.47
N PRO A 41 -6.97 19.43 -24.34
CA PRO A 41 -5.79 18.70 -23.90
C PRO A 41 -4.94 19.58 -22.98
N VAL A 42 -4.64 19.08 -21.78
CA VAL A 42 -3.74 19.76 -20.85
C VAL A 42 -2.34 19.78 -21.48
N PRO A 43 -1.63 20.94 -21.52
CA PRO A 43 -0.26 20.98 -21.98
C PRO A 43 0.59 20.03 -21.15
N GLY A 44 1.38 19.20 -21.80
CA GLY A 44 2.35 18.33 -21.12
C GLY A 44 3.36 19.15 -20.29
N PRO A 45 3.97 18.53 -19.24
CA PRO A 45 4.91 19.22 -18.37
C PRO A 45 6.06 19.86 -19.17
N THR A 46 6.48 21.04 -18.73
CA THR A 46 7.62 21.77 -19.32
C THR A 46 8.88 20.95 -19.18
N ALA A 47 9.36 20.48 -20.30
CA ALA A 47 10.56 19.67 -20.37
C ALA A 47 11.82 20.51 -20.16
N LEU A 48 12.79 19.99 -19.44
CA LEU A 48 14.16 20.56 -19.42
C LEU A 48 14.81 20.28 -20.78
N THR A 49 15.10 21.32 -21.55
CA THR A 49 15.78 21.20 -22.84
C THR A 49 17.29 21.30 -22.69
N THR A 50 18.01 20.37 -23.30
CA THR A 50 19.45 20.50 -23.52
C THR A 50 19.73 21.52 -24.64
N PRO A 51 20.96 22.04 -24.79
CA PRO A 51 21.32 22.94 -25.86
C PRO A 51 21.03 22.41 -27.28
N ASP A 52 20.90 21.11 -27.44
CA ASP A 52 20.61 20.42 -28.71
C ASP A 52 19.10 20.11 -28.89
N GLY A 53 18.22 20.66 -28.06
CA GLY A 53 16.76 20.52 -28.19
C GLY A 53 16.20 19.18 -27.79
N ALA A 54 16.98 18.21 -27.27
CA ALA A 54 16.52 16.96 -26.75
C ALA A 54 16.21 17.08 -25.25
N THR A 55 15.03 16.66 -24.86
CA THR A 55 14.62 16.60 -23.45
C THR A 55 15.21 15.35 -22.82
N VAL A 56 16.29 15.47 -22.10
CA VAL A 56 16.83 14.39 -21.27
C VAL A 56 16.34 14.61 -19.85
N VAL A 57 15.42 13.78 -19.40
CA VAL A 57 15.07 13.69 -17.99
C VAL A 57 16.20 12.89 -17.32
N ASP A 58 16.94 13.53 -16.42
CA ASP A 58 17.87 12.78 -15.56
C ASP A 58 17.03 12.00 -14.51
N GLU A 59 16.69 10.76 -14.85
CA GLU A 59 15.91 9.87 -14.00
C GLU A 59 16.59 9.63 -12.66
N ARG A 60 17.92 9.54 -12.61
CA ARG A 60 18.66 9.35 -11.36
C ARG A 60 18.48 10.55 -10.43
N GLN A 61 18.58 11.75 -10.98
CA GLN A 61 18.35 12.98 -10.22
C GLN A 61 16.91 13.08 -9.73
N LEU A 62 15.95 12.67 -10.57
CA LEU A 62 14.53 12.65 -10.22
C LEU A 62 14.26 11.71 -9.04
N PHE A 63 14.72 10.46 -9.10
CA PHE A 63 14.56 9.49 -8.00
C PHE A 63 15.34 9.93 -6.74
N SER A 64 16.53 10.48 -6.87
CA SER A 64 17.30 11.00 -5.74
C SER A 64 16.61 12.17 -5.04
N ASN A 65 16.01 13.09 -5.79
CA ASN A 65 15.23 14.19 -5.25
C ASN A 65 13.97 13.67 -4.54
N ALA A 66 13.27 12.73 -5.17
CA ALA A 66 12.08 12.11 -4.61
C ALA A 66 12.36 11.41 -3.28
N ALA A 67 13.46 10.67 -3.22
CA ALA A 67 13.88 9.98 -2.00
C ALA A 67 14.16 10.96 -0.84
N ARG A 68 14.81 12.10 -1.10
CA ARG A 68 15.06 13.14 -0.08
C ARG A 68 13.75 13.75 0.45
N ILE A 69 12.81 14.03 -0.45
CA ILE A 69 11.50 14.55 -0.05
C ILE A 69 10.73 13.49 0.75
N ALA A 70 10.74 12.23 0.33
CA ALA A 70 10.07 11.13 1.02
C ALA A 70 10.67 10.91 2.42
N TRP A 71 12.00 10.91 2.53
CA TRP A 71 12.67 10.76 3.82
C TRP A 71 12.31 11.86 4.82
N ALA A 72 12.08 13.10 4.38
CA ALA A 72 11.69 14.19 5.26
C ALA A 72 10.38 13.90 6.02
N PHE A 73 9.44 13.15 5.44
CA PHE A 73 8.25 12.69 6.17
C PHE A 73 8.61 11.73 7.31
N VAL A 74 9.41 10.72 7.00
CA VAL A 74 9.80 9.66 7.96
C VAL A 74 10.58 10.27 9.13
N ASP A 75 11.52 11.14 8.82
CA ASP A 75 12.36 11.81 9.82
C ASP A 75 11.54 12.69 10.78
N ARG A 76 10.61 13.48 10.23
CA ARG A 76 9.74 14.36 11.02
C ARG A 76 8.75 13.59 11.90
N ASN A 77 8.29 12.44 11.44
CA ASN A 77 7.28 11.62 12.14
C ASN A 77 7.88 10.54 13.04
N TYR A 78 9.20 10.42 13.06
CA TYR A 78 9.92 9.46 13.89
C TYR A 78 9.64 9.64 15.38
N GLN A 79 9.41 8.52 16.09
CA GLN A 79 9.17 8.47 17.52
C GLN A 79 10.41 7.90 18.23
N PRO A 80 11.23 8.72 18.91
CA PRO A 80 12.50 8.27 19.49
C PRO A 80 12.37 7.16 20.54
N ALA A 81 11.24 7.10 21.24
CA ALA A 81 11.02 6.09 22.30
C ALA A 81 10.83 4.68 21.72
N THR A 82 10.16 4.58 20.57
CA THR A 82 9.77 3.29 19.99
C THR A 82 10.54 2.94 18.71
N GLY A 83 11.14 3.92 18.04
CA GLY A 83 11.74 3.72 16.72
C GLY A 83 10.71 3.68 15.58
N LEU A 84 9.43 3.80 15.88
CA LEU A 84 8.35 3.84 14.89
C LEU A 84 8.21 5.24 14.27
N ALA A 85 7.52 5.34 13.14
CA ALA A 85 7.09 6.61 12.58
C ALA A 85 5.55 6.63 12.54
N ARG A 86 4.95 7.83 12.66
CA ARG A 86 3.49 7.97 12.50
C ARG A 86 3.05 7.60 11.09
N ALA A 87 1.87 7.00 10.96
CA ALA A 87 1.29 6.71 9.65
C ALA A 87 1.00 7.97 8.82
N HIS A 88 0.63 9.07 9.51
CA HIS A 88 0.28 10.35 8.93
C HIS A 88 0.67 11.50 9.88
N ASP A 89 0.84 12.73 9.37
CA ASP A 89 1.21 13.91 10.19
C ASP A 89 0.26 14.17 11.38
N THR A 90 -1.02 13.90 11.18
CA THR A 90 -2.07 14.14 12.18
C THR A 90 -2.57 12.87 12.87
N TYR A 91 -2.00 11.71 12.52
CA TYR A 91 -2.47 10.40 12.99
C TYR A 91 -1.32 9.61 13.60
N GLN A 92 -1.35 9.44 14.92
CA GLN A 92 -0.23 8.86 15.68
C GLN A 92 -0.21 7.33 15.74
N TYR A 93 -1.30 6.68 15.33
CA TYR A 93 -1.39 5.22 15.36
C TYR A 93 -0.82 4.62 14.08
N VAL A 94 -0.38 3.38 14.17
CA VAL A 94 0.23 2.66 13.07
C VAL A 94 -0.34 1.24 13.00
N THR A 95 -0.66 0.79 11.80
CA THR A 95 -0.93 -0.61 11.51
C THR A 95 0.38 -1.39 11.38
N LEU A 96 0.30 -2.71 11.27
CA LEU A 96 1.50 -3.50 10.94
C LEU A 96 2.03 -3.16 9.54
N TRP A 97 1.15 -2.78 8.63
CA TRP A 97 1.52 -2.27 7.30
C TRP A 97 2.39 -1.02 7.41
N ASP A 98 1.99 -0.07 8.25
CA ASP A 98 2.76 1.15 8.51
C ASP A 98 4.10 0.86 9.20
N ILE A 99 4.12 -0.07 10.16
CA ILE A 99 5.36 -0.48 10.83
C ILE A 99 6.33 -1.07 9.80
N ALA A 100 5.86 -1.96 8.94
CA ALA A 100 6.66 -2.51 7.85
C ALA A 100 7.14 -1.41 6.89
N SER A 101 6.28 -0.45 6.55
CA SER A 101 6.65 0.72 5.75
C SER A 101 7.74 1.56 6.41
N GLY A 102 7.69 1.74 7.74
CA GLY A 102 8.73 2.42 8.51
C GLY A 102 10.09 1.71 8.48
N LEU A 103 10.08 0.37 8.58
CA LEU A 103 11.29 -0.45 8.42
C LEU A 103 11.84 -0.33 6.99
N ALA A 104 10.96 -0.44 5.98
CA ALA A 104 11.28 -0.29 4.56
C ALA A 104 11.93 1.06 4.26
N ALA A 105 11.30 2.13 4.71
CA ALA A 105 11.77 3.49 4.53
C ALA A 105 13.15 3.72 5.18
N THR A 106 13.31 3.23 6.41
CA THR A 106 14.58 3.37 7.16
C THR A 106 15.71 2.60 6.48
N TYR A 107 15.44 1.37 6.03
CA TYR A 107 16.39 0.56 5.27
C TYR A 107 16.74 1.23 3.94
N SER A 108 15.74 1.61 3.16
CA SER A 108 15.96 2.20 1.83
C SER A 108 16.70 3.55 1.90
N ALA A 109 16.37 4.40 2.88
CA ALA A 109 17.07 5.67 3.10
C ALA A 109 18.56 5.47 3.47
N HIS A 110 18.88 4.45 4.26
CA HIS A 110 20.25 4.09 4.58
C HIS A 110 21.01 3.64 3.32
N GLU A 111 20.44 2.71 2.56
CA GLU A 111 21.05 2.19 1.33
C GLU A 111 21.20 3.24 0.22
N LEU A 112 20.38 4.28 0.25
CA LEU A 112 20.49 5.46 -0.63
C LEU A 112 21.47 6.51 -0.10
N GLY A 113 22.11 6.29 1.06
CA GLY A 113 23.05 7.23 1.67
C GLY A 113 22.40 8.48 2.29
N LEU A 114 21.09 8.48 2.50
CA LEU A 114 20.36 9.57 3.15
C LEU A 114 20.51 9.57 4.68
N VAL A 115 20.86 8.42 5.25
CA VAL A 115 21.00 8.20 6.68
C VAL A 115 22.33 7.52 6.95
N SER A 116 23.08 8.01 7.92
CA SER A 116 24.35 7.42 8.33
C SER A 116 24.16 6.12 9.11
N ASP A 117 25.20 5.24 9.09
CA ASP A 117 25.19 3.96 9.82
C ASP A 117 24.77 4.08 11.31
N PRO A 118 25.32 5.04 12.11
CA PRO A 118 24.92 5.16 13.50
C PRO A 118 23.43 5.48 13.69
N ILE A 119 22.89 6.37 12.86
CA ILE A 119 21.47 6.76 12.94
C ILE A 119 20.60 5.60 12.47
N TYR A 120 20.96 4.93 11.37
CA TYR A 120 20.28 3.75 10.87
C TYR A 120 20.20 2.65 11.94
N ASN A 121 21.35 2.27 12.48
CA ASN A 121 21.44 1.21 13.49
C ASN A 121 20.61 1.56 14.73
N LEU A 122 20.65 2.81 15.19
CA LEU A 122 19.86 3.27 16.33
C LEU A 122 18.35 3.15 16.07
N ARG A 123 17.89 3.63 14.92
CA ARG A 123 16.46 3.61 14.55
C ARG A 123 15.95 2.19 14.35
N MET A 124 16.69 1.39 13.60
CA MET A 124 16.35 -0.01 13.33
C MET A 124 16.29 -0.82 14.63
N GLN A 125 17.32 -0.69 15.49
CA GLN A 125 17.36 -1.37 16.78
C GLN A 125 16.17 -1.01 17.66
N ARG A 126 15.78 0.26 17.72
CA ARG A 126 14.62 0.70 18.52
C ARG A 126 13.31 0.11 17.98
N ALA A 127 13.09 0.15 16.66
CA ALA A 127 11.90 -0.43 16.06
C ALA A 127 11.81 -1.95 16.31
N LEU A 128 12.91 -2.67 16.13
CA LEU A 128 12.96 -4.10 16.40
C LEU A 128 12.80 -4.42 17.91
N ASN A 129 13.31 -3.58 18.80
CA ASN A 129 13.09 -3.74 20.26
C ASN A 129 11.61 -3.56 20.60
N THR A 130 10.95 -2.55 20.02
CA THR A 130 9.51 -2.35 20.18
C THR A 130 8.71 -3.57 19.70
N LEU A 131 9.02 -4.12 18.52
CA LEU A 131 8.39 -5.33 18.02
C LEU A 131 8.68 -6.57 18.90
N SER A 132 9.90 -6.67 19.47
CA SER A 132 10.26 -7.76 20.37
C SER A 132 9.46 -7.74 21.68
N GLN A 133 9.04 -6.56 22.13
CA GLN A 133 8.37 -6.34 23.42
C GLN A 133 6.86 -6.09 23.28
N ALA A 134 6.37 -5.77 22.08
CA ALA A 134 4.96 -5.46 21.86
C ALA A 134 4.06 -6.61 22.30
N ASP A 135 2.96 -6.28 22.97
CA ASP A 135 1.93 -7.27 23.32
C ASP A 135 1.31 -7.84 22.05
N LEU A 136 0.96 -9.13 22.08
CA LEU A 136 0.28 -9.83 21.01
C LEU A 136 -1.21 -9.94 21.35
N PHE A 137 -2.06 -9.73 20.35
CA PHE A 137 -3.47 -10.02 20.46
C PHE A 137 -3.69 -11.51 20.70
N GLU A 138 -4.42 -11.85 21.78
CA GLU A 138 -4.70 -13.23 22.21
C GLU A 138 -3.41 -14.11 22.31
N ASN A 139 -2.26 -13.50 22.60
CA ASN A 139 -0.93 -14.13 22.63
C ASN A 139 -0.55 -14.89 21.33
N ALA A 140 -1.21 -14.58 20.22
CA ALA A 140 -1.05 -15.32 18.96
C ALA A 140 -0.35 -14.49 17.87
N ALA A 141 -0.76 -13.24 17.67
CA ALA A 141 -0.24 -12.39 16.61
C ALA A 141 -0.22 -10.92 17.03
N PHE A 142 0.52 -10.11 16.29
CA PHE A 142 0.49 -8.67 16.49
C PHE A 142 -0.93 -8.13 16.29
N ASN A 143 -1.35 -7.23 17.17
CA ASN A 143 -2.60 -6.51 17.02
C ASN A 143 -2.60 -5.67 15.73
N ARG A 144 -3.78 -5.43 15.14
CA ARG A 144 -3.92 -4.64 13.91
C ARG A 144 -3.24 -3.28 13.98
N SER A 145 -3.29 -2.61 15.14
CA SER A 145 -2.74 -1.28 15.29
C SER A 145 -2.15 -1.01 16.66
N TYR A 146 -1.15 -0.16 16.67
CA TYR A 146 -0.40 0.26 17.85
C TYR A 146 -0.31 1.79 17.92
N ASP A 147 -0.16 2.33 19.11
CA ASP A 147 0.25 3.70 19.32
C ASP A 147 1.74 3.84 19.00
N SER A 148 2.10 4.68 18.03
CA SER A 148 3.47 4.80 17.55
C SER A 148 4.43 5.35 18.61
N LYS A 149 3.93 6.13 19.56
CA LYS A 149 4.72 6.78 20.61
C LYS A 149 5.07 5.83 21.74
N THR A 150 4.18 4.90 22.07
CA THR A 150 4.34 3.99 23.21
C THR A 150 4.57 2.53 22.84
N GLY A 151 4.28 2.13 21.60
CA GLY A 151 4.35 0.74 21.15
C GLY A 151 3.24 -0.16 21.73
N ARG A 152 2.22 0.41 22.39
CA ARG A 152 1.13 -0.34 23.02
C ARG A 152 -0.01 -0.57 22.05
N MET A 153 -0.70 -1.70 22.19
CA MET A 153 -1.92 -2.00 21.42
C MET A 153 -2.99 -0.91 21.64
N ILE A 154 -3.78 -0.66 20.61
CA ILE A 154 -4.99 0.15 20.68
C ILE A 154 -6.22 -0.69 20.33
N ASP A 155 -7.38 -0.21 20.73
CA ASP A 155 -8.69 -0.77 20.32
C ASP A 155 -9.23 -0.05 19.06
N ARG A 156 -10.43 -0.45 18.61
CA ARG A 156 -11.13 0.16 17.45
C ARG A 156 -11.47 1.63 17.65
N LYS A 157 -11.50 2.12 18.90
CA LYS A 157 -11.76 3.54 19.24
C LYS A 157 -10.49 4.35 19.35
N GLN A 158 -9.32 3.75 18.97
CA GLN A 158 -8.01 4.38 19.08
C GLN A 158 -7.59 4.68 20.53
N SER A 159 -8.11 3.92 21.47
CA SER A 159 -7.70 4.00 22.86
C SER A 159 -6.69 2.91 23.20
N LEU A 160 -5.77 3.19 24.11
CA LEU A 160 -4.84 2.17 24.59
C LEU A 160 -5.62 0.98 25.15
N SER A 161 -5.22 -0.24 24.77
CA SER A 161 -5.90 -1.46 25.14
C SER A 161 -4.90 -2.53 25.52
N SER A 162 -5.18 -3.28 26.61
CA SER A 162 -4.44 -4.48 26.95
C SER A 162 -4.87 -5.71 26.15
N ARG A 163 -6.04 -5.66 25.53
CA ARG A 163 -6.57 -6.76 24.74
C ARG A 163 -6.36 -6.58 23.24
N GLY A 164 -6.47 -5.34 22.72
CA GLY A 164 -6.47 -5.08 21.27
C GLY A 164 -7.83 -5.36 20.62
N PHE A 165 -7.85 -5.62 19.29
CA PHE A 165 -9.09 -5.88 18.56
C PHE A 165 -8.98 -6.84 17.37
N GLY A 166 -7.82 -7.45 17.16
CA GLY A 166 -7.61 -8.43 16.10
C GLY A 166 -6.24 -8.33 15.43
N TRP A 167 -6.01 -9.18 14.44
CA TRP A 167 -4.85 -9.09 13.55
C TRP A 167 -5.26 -9.14 12.08
N SER A 168 -4.38 -8.59 11.21
CA SER A 168 -4.44 -8.71 9.76
C SER A 168 -3.26 -9.57 9.29
N VAL A 169 -3.53 -10.66 8.59
CA VAL A 169 -2.46 -11.49 8.02
C VAL A 169 -1.83 -10.86 6.78
N THR A 170 -2.55 -9.97 6.08
CA THR A 170 -1.98 -9.22 4.96
C THR A 170 -0.94 -8.22 5.43
N ASP A 171 -1.24 -7.46 6.48
CA ASP A 171 -0.29 -6.55 7.12
C ASP A 171 0.90 -7.30 7.71
N LEU A 172 0.62 -8.44 8.38
CA LEU A 172 1.64 -9.27 8.95
C LEU A 172 2.58 -9.86 7.89
N GLY A 173 2.04 -10.27 6.74
CA GLY A 173 2.83 -10.74 5.59
C GLY A 173 3.85 -9.70 5.12
N ARG A 174 3.46 -8.42 5.04
CA ARG A 174 4.38 -7.31 4.73
C ARG A 174 5.46 -7.16 5.80
N LEU A 175 5.08 -7.21 7.07
CA LEU A 175 6.06 -7.15 8.17
C LEU A 175 7.07 -8.30 8.08
N LEU A 176 6.60 -9.52 7.85
CA LEU A 176 7.45 -10.70 7.69
C LEU A 176 8.42 -10.57 6.52
N THR A 177 7.97 -10.02 5.39
CA THR A 177 8.81 -9.74 4.22
C THR A 177 9.95 -8.78 4.61
N TRP A 178 9.64 -7.67 5.26
CA TRP A 178 10.65 -6.68 5.63
C TRP A 178 11.59 -7.17 6.74
N LEU A 179 11.09 -7.92 7.72
CA LEU A 179 11.96 -8.58 8.69
C LEU A 179 12.95 -9.54 8.01
N LYS A 180 12.51 -10.23 6.93
CA LYS A 180 13.40 -11.12 6.18
C LYS A 180 14.42 -10.36 5.36
N ILE A 181 14.01 -9.31 4.64
CA ILE A 181 14.93 -8.44 3.89
C ILE A 181 16.01 -7.88 4.80
N ILE A 182 15.63 -7.36 5.97
CA ILE A 182 16.56 -6.85 6.98
C ILE A 182 17.47 -7.97 7.48
N SER A 183 16.94 -9.14 7.84
CA SER A 183 17.74 -10.24 8.39
C SER A 183 18.81 -10.77 7.44
N VAL A 184 18.55 -10.71 6.13
CA VAL A 184 19.48 -11.18 5.08
C VAL A 184 20.51 -10.12 4.73
N ASN A 185 20.08 -8.87 4.56
CA ASN A 185 20.97 -7.78 4.10
C ASN A 185 21.71 -7.10 5.27
N GLN A 186 21.26 -7.29 6.52
CA GLN A 186 21.79 -6.64 7.72
C GLN A 186 21.98 -7.70 8.84
N PRO A 187 23.02 -8.56 8.76
CA PRO A 187 23.18 -9.74 9.63
C PRO A 187 23.15 -9.45 11.13
N GLN A 188 23.53 -8.22 11.55
CA GLN A 188 23.48 -7.80 12.95
C GLN A 188 22.05 -7.84 13.54
N PHE A 189 21.01 -7.76 12.71
CA PHE A 189 19.60 -7.82 13.13
C PHE A 189 18.94 -9.19 12.90
N ALA A 190 19.64 -10.16 12.30
CA ALA A 190 19.07 -11.43 11.87
C ALA A 190 18.45 -12.23 13.02
N THR A 191 19.18 -12.37 14.13
CA THR A 191 18.70 -13.11 15.31
C THR A 191 17.47 -12.46 15.91
N GLN A 192 17.46 -11.14 16.02
CA GLN A 192 16.33 -10.42 16.60
C GLN A 192 15.09 -10.53 15.71
N ALA A 193 15.23 -10.36 14.39
CA ALA A 193 14.13 -10.53 13.43
C ALA A 193 13.54 -11.96 13.52
N ALA A 194 14.40 -12.99 13.59
CA ALA A 194 13.94 -14.38 13.76
C ALA A 194 13.19 -14.59 15.08
N ASN A 195 13.65 -13.99 16.18
CA ASN A 195 13.00 -14.10 17.49
C ASN A 195 11.63 -13.39 17.50
N ILE A 196 11.48 -12.27 16.80
CA ILE A 196 10.18 -11.61 16.62
C ILE A 196 9.19 -12.56 15.94
N VAL A 197 9.60 -13.21 14.85
CA VAL A 197 8.75 -14.15 14.10
C VAL A 197 8.36 -15.38 14.93
N LYS A 198 9.27 -15.90 15.76
CA LYS A 198 8.99 -17.06 16.63
C LYS A 198 7.92 -16.81 17.71
N ARG A 199 7.56 -15.56 17.97
CA ARG A 199 6.48 -15.21 18.92
C ARG A 199 5.08 -15.49 18.35
N LEU A 200 4.96 -15.68 17.03
CA LEU A 200 3.68 -15.82 16.35
C LEU A 200 3.16 -17.25 16.39
N ASP A 201 1.88 -17.43 16.66
CA ASP A 201 1.20 -18.73 16.57
C ASP A 201 0.77 -19.00 15.10
N MET A 202 1.68 -19.60 14.35
CA MET A 202 1.46 -19.90 12.95
C MET A 202 0.27 -20.86 12.71
N SER A 203 -0.12 -21.67 13.71
CA SER A 203 -1.25 -22.58 13.60
C SER A 203 -2.61 -21.85 13.58
N ARG A 204 -2.66 -20.64 14.11
CA ARG A 204 -3.83 -19.76 14.02
C ARG A 204 -3.83 -18.90 12.75
N LEU A 205 -2.64 -18.56 12.25
CA LEU A 205 -2.45 -17.68 11.08
C LEU A 205 -2.59 -18.40 9.74
N ILE A 206 -2.35 -19.72 9.72
CA ILE A 206 -2.44 -20.53 8.49
C ILE A 206 -3.39 -21.70 8.77
N LYS A 207 -4.50 -21.77 8.03
CA LYS A 207 -5.46 -22.87 8.10
C LYS A 207 -5.83 -23.35 6.71
N ASN A 208 -5.77 -24.65 6.51
CA ASN A 208 -6.12 -25.28 5.24
C ASN A 208 -5.39 -24.66 4.03
N GLY A 209 -4.12 -24.27 4.23
CA GLY A 209 -3.32 -23.65 3.17
C GLY A 209 -3.67 -22.20 2.85
N TYR A 210 -4.57 -21.55 3.59
CA TYR A 210 -4.94 -20.14 3.46
C TYR A 210 -4.51 -19.32 4.68
N LEU A 211 -4.38 -18.00 4.48
CA LEU A 211 -4.11 -17.05 5.54
C LEU A 211 -5.39 -16.69 6.31
N GLN A 212 -5.30 -16.63 7.64
CA GLN A 212 -6.43 -16.33 8.53
C GLN A 212 -6.17 -15.11 9.38
N SER A 213 -7.06 -14.13 9.27
CA SER A 213 -7.18 -13.02 10.19
C SER A 213 -8.19 -13.31 11.29
N GLU A 214 -8.17 -12.53 12.34
CA GLU A 214 -9.12 -12.64 13.42
C GLU A 214 -9.44 -11.27 14.00
N ASP A 215 -10.72 -11.03 14.28
CA ASP A 215 -11.23 -9.81 14.86
C ASP A 215 -12.10 -10.06 16.08
N LEU A 216 -12.15 -9.10 17.00
CA LEU A 216 -13.21 -9.06 18.00
C LEU A 216 -14.49 -8.54 17.38
N SER A 217 -15.58 -9.29 17.55
CA SER A 217 -16.91 -8.80 17.22
C SER A 217 -17.22 -7.53 18.04
N PRO A 218 -17.58 -6.41 17.41
CA PRO A 218 -17.89 -5.17 18.12
C PRO A 218 -19.08 -5.30 19.08
N SER A 219 -20.03 -6.19 18.77
CA SER A 219 -21.28 -6.38 19.55
C SER A 219 -21.13 -7.37 20.70
N THR A 220 -20.35 -8.45 20.51
CA THR A 220 -20.28 -9.55 21.49
C THR A 220 -18.91 -9.67 22.15
N GLY A 221 -17.86 -9.07 21.59
CA GLY A 221 -16.48 -9.29 22.01
C GLY A 221 -15.95 -10.71 21.74
N ALA A 222 -16.70 -11.53 20.99
CA ALA A 222 -16.28 -12.86 20.58
C ALA A 222 -15.25 -12.78 19.46
N LEU A 223 -14.35 -13.75 19.41
CA LEU A 223 -13.37 -13.91 18.33
C LEU A 223 -14.07 -14.34 17.04
N HIS A 224 -13.72 -13.70 15.95
CA HIS A 224 -14.24 -13.97 14.60
C HIS A 224 -13.07 -14.19 13.64
N PRO A 225 -12.69 -15.45 13.37
CA PRO A 225 -11.70 -15.77 12.36
C PRO A 225 -12.29 -15.66 10.95
N PHE A 226 -11.49 -15.18 9.99
CA PHE A 226 -11.87 -15.09 8.58
C PHE A 226 -10.65 -15.16 7.67
N GLN A 227 -10.86 -15.67 6.45
CA GLN A 227 -9.84 -15.63 5.41
C GLN A 227 -9.69 -14.20 4.90
N GLU A 228 -8.50 -13.65 4.99
CA GLU A 228 -8.15 -12.33 4.49
C GLU A 228 -7.27 -12.41 3.25
N GLY A 229 -7.39 -11.40 2.40
CA GLY A 229 -6.66 -11.28 1.16
C GLY A 229 -7.44 -11.78 -0.06
N ARG A 230 -7.14 -11.16 -1.19
CA ARG A 230 -7.61 -11.50 -2.53
C ARG A 230 -6.41 -11.52 -3.46
N ILE A 231 -6.61 -11.90 -4.71
CA ILE A 231 -5.52 -11.97 -5.70
C ILE A 231 -4.67 -10.69 -5.68
N GLY A 232 -3.37 -10.89 -5.57
CA GLY A 232 -2.36 -9.86 -5.37
C GLY A 232 -1.95 -9.74 -3.91
N TYR A 233 -2.80 -9.25 -3.03
CA TYR A 233 -2.50 -9.11 -1.59
C TYR A 233 -2.29 -10.44 -0.88
N GLU A 234 -3.10 -11.45 -1.20
CA GLU A 234 -2.96 -12.78 -0.60
C GLU A 234 -1.61 -13.42 -0.97
N GLN A 235 -1.22 -13.35 -2.24
CA GLN A 235 0.07 -13.88 -2.71
C GLN A 235 1.24 -13.11 -2.12
N TYR A 236 1.14 -11.79 -2.05
CA TYR A 236 2.15 -10.95 -1.42
C TYR A 236 2.35 -11.32 0.05
N ALA A 237 1.27 -11.40 0.81
CA ALA A 237 1.34 -11.79 2.22
C ALA A 237 1.86 -13.22 2.40
N ALA A 238 1.33 -14.18 1.64
CA ALA A 238 1.74 -15.59 1.73
C ALA A 238 3.23 -15.79 1.41
N ALA A 239 3.78 -15.00 0.48
CA ALA A 239 5.21 -14.98 0.23
C ALA A 239 6.01 -14.57 1.47
N GLY A 240 5.54 -13.56 2.22
CA GLY A 240 6.15 -13.11 3.47
C GLY A 240 6.26 -14.24 4.51
N PHE A 241 5.18 -15.02 4.69
CA PHE A 241 5.20 -16.21 5.54
C PHE A 241 6.16 -17.30 5.02
N ALA A 242 6.13 -17.57 3.72
CA ALA A 242 6.96 -18.60 3.09
C ALA A 242 8.47 -18.30 3.21
N LEU A 243 8.87 -17.03 3.21
CA LEU A 243 10.27 -16.61 3.45
C LEU A 243 10.83 -17.08 4.80
N TRP A 244 9.96 -17.37 5.78
CA TRP A 244 10.32 -17.91 7.09
C TRP A 244 10.04 -19.41 7.24
N GLY A 245 9.67 -20.10 6.13
CA GLY A 245 9.39 -21.52 6.10
C GLY A 245 7.94 -21.90 6.43
N TYR A 246 7.05 -20.93 6.60
CA TYR A 246 5.64 -21.16 6.88
C TYR A 246 4.81 -20.97 5.61
N ARG A 247 4.54 -22.07 4.90
CA ARG A 247 3.89 -22.03 3.59
C ARG A 247 2.39 -22.17 3.69
N ALA A 248 1.66 -21.21 3.16
CA ALA A 248 0.22 -21.25 2.92
C ALA A 248 -0.01 -21.55 1.43
N GLU A 249 0.02 -22.82 1.05
CA GLU A 249 0.11 -23.25 -0.36
C GLU A 249 -1.05 -22.76 -1.23
N ASN A 250 -2.27 -22.76 -0.68
CA ASN A 250 -3.43 -22.27 -1.40
C ASN A 250 -3.45 -20.75 -1.55
N ALA A 251 -2.87 -20.02 -0.57
CA ALA A 251 -2.72 -18.57 -0.65
C ALA A 251 -1.59 -18.17 -1.62
N LEU A 252 -0.55 -18.99 -1.79
CA LEU A 252 0.52 -18.76 -2.75
C LEU A 252 0.07 -18.98 -4.20
N ASP A 253 -0.94 -19.82 -4.42
CA ASP A 253 -1.41 -20.21 -5.76
C ASP A 253 -2.53 -19.27 -6.25
N ALA A 254 -2.15 -18.26 -7.02
CA ALA A 254 -3.10 -17.32 -7.61
C ALA A 254 -4.11 -17.98 -8.56
N SER A 255 -3.82 -19.16 -9.12
CA SER A 255 -4.69 -19.84 -10.09
C SER A 255 -5.95 -20.42 -9.47
N LEU A 256 -5.89 -20.81 -8.18
CA LEU A 256 -7.02 -21.46 -7.48
C LEU A 256 -8.27 -20.58 -7.41
N ASN A 257 -8.09 -19.27 -7.33
CA ASN A 257 -9.19 -18.32 -7.22
C ASN A 257 -9.27 -17.36 -8.41
N ALA A 258 -8.62 -17.72 -9.52
CA ALA A 258 -8.58 -16.90 -10.73
C ALA A 258 -9.96 -16.77 -11.41
N LEU A 259 -10.33 -15.53 -11.71
CA LEU A 259 -11.45 -15.13 -12.55
C LEU A 259 -10.92 -14.29 -13.71
N PRO A 260 -10.80 -14.85 -14.92
CA PRO A 260 -10.40 -14.06 -16.08
C PRO A 260 -11.43 -12.98 -16.40
N VAL A 261 -10.98 -11.74 -16.54
CA VAL A 261 -11.81 -10.60 -16.90
C VAL A 261 -11.08 -9.75 -17.95
N SER A 262 -11.81 -8.88 -18.66
CA SER A 262 -11.24 -7.96 -19.63
C SER A 262 -11.46 -6.51 -19.20
N VAL A 263 -10.40 -5.72 -19.16
CA VAL A 263 -10.44 -4.27 -18.91
C VAL A 263 -9.87 -3.55 -20.14
N LEU A 264 -10.71 -2.85 -20.86
CA LEU A 264 -10.34 -2.11 -22.08
C LEU A 264 -9.53 -2.99 -23.10
N GLY A 265 -9.95 -4.23 -23.27
CA GLY A 265 -9.30 -5.18 -24.15
C GLY A 265 -8.08 -5.91 -23.57
N VAL A 266 -7.63 -5.54 -22.38
CA VAL A 266 -6.55 -6.24 -21.69
C VAL A 266 -7.13 -7.35 -20.80
N SER A 267 -6.71 -8.61 -21.04
CA SER A 267 -7.08 -9.73 -20.19
C SER A 267 -6.29 -9.70 -18.89
N ILE A 268 -7.01 -9.57 -17.77
CA ILE A 268 -6.46 -9.60 -16.40
C ILE A 268 -7.16 -10.68 -15.58
N VAL A 269 -6.67 -10.95 -14.38
CA VAL A 269 -7.25 -11.95 -13.49
C VAL A 269 -7.74 -11.26 -12.23
N ALA A 270 -9.04 -11.37 -11.95
CA ALA A 270 -9.68 -10.98 -10.69
C ALA A 270 -9.92 -12.20 -9.78
N ASP A 271 -10.39 -11.98 -8.58
CA ASP A 271 -10.66 -13.04 -7.59
C ASP A 271 -12.12 -13.50 -7.64
N LYS A 272 -12.36 -14.80 -7.86
CA LYS A 272 -13.72 -15.35 -7.95
C LYS A 272 -14.48 -15.43 -6.62
N ARG A 273 -13.80 -15.19 -5.49
CA ARG A 273 -14.42 -15.25 -4.15
C ARG A 273 -15.27 -14.02 -3.80
N GLY A 274 -15.42 -13.08 -4.74
CA GLY A 274 -16.07 -11.80 -4.52
C GLY A 274 -15.16 -10.78 -3.83
N ASP A 275 -15.61 -9.54 -3.79
CA ASP A 275 -14.82 -8.39 -3.32
C ASP A 275 -13.46 -8.30 -4.04
N GLU A 276 -13.53 -8.36 -5.37
CA GLU A 276 -12.41 -8.49 -6.26
C GLU A 276 -11.66 -7.16 -6.41
N ARG A 277 -11.04 -6.67 -5.35
CA ARG A 277 -10.13 -5.52 -5.48
C ARG A 277 -8.92 -5.92 -6.29
N LEU A 278 -8.70 -5.22 -7.38
CA LEU A 278 -7.53 -5.38 -8.20
C LEU A 278 -6.85 -4.03 -8.40
N THR A 279 -5.92 -3.72 -7.53
CA THR A 279 -5.06 -2.54 -7.57
C THR A 279 -3.63 -2.90 -7.95
N GLY A 280 -2.78 -1.89 -8.16
CA GLY A 280 -1.37 -2.08 -8.50
C GLY A 280 -0.45 -2.38 -7.32
N GLU A 281 -0.82 -1.97 -6.11
CA GLU A 281 0.08 -1.91 -4.94
C GLU A 281 0.77 -3.23 -4.59
N PRO A 282 0.09 -4.38 -4.44
CA PRO A 282 0.78 -5.62 -4.08
C PRO A 282 1.77 -6.08 -5.15
N TYR A 283 1.53 -5.75 -6.41
CA TYR A 283 2.40 -6.14 -7.52
C TYR A 283 3.66 -5.30 -7.59
N ILE A 284 3.58 -3.99 -7.32
CA ILE A 284 4.78 -3.14 -7.26
C ILE A 284 5.65 -3.51 -6.06
N MET A 285 5.06 -3.79 -4.90
CA MET A 285 5.81 -4.26 -3.73
C MET A 285 6.50 -5.60 -4.01
N MET A 286 5.78 -6.60 -4.49
CA MET A 286 6.40 -7.88 -4.88
C MET A 286 7.56 -7.68 -5.85
N GLY A 287 7.38 -6.82 -6.85
CA GLY A 287 8.41 -6.56 -7.86
C GLY A 287 9.70 -6.02 -7.25
N MET A 288 9.60 -5.02 -6.38
CA MET A 288 10.75 -4.36 -5.78
C MET A 288 11.37 -5.15 -4.63
N GLU A 289 10.54 -5.72 -3.77
CA GLU A 289 10.99 -6.34 -2.52
C GLU A 289 11.58 -7.75 -2.74
N THR A 290 10.88 -8.61 -3.49
CA THR A 290 11.25 -10.03 -3.62
C THR A 290 11.36 -10.53 -5.06
N GLY A 291 11.04 -9.70 -6.05
CA GLY A 291 10.80 -10.15 -7.41
C GLY A 291 9.46 -10.91 -7.51
N TRP A 292 8.82 -10.85 -8.65
CA TRP A 292 7.62 -11.67 -8.86
C TRP A 292 8.02 -13.15 -8.87
N TYR A 293 7.64 -13.90 -7.84
CA TYR A 293 8.10 -15.27 -7.60
C TYR A 293 7.45 -16.31 -8.57
N SER A 294 6.46 -15.89 -9.37
CA SER A 294 5.90 -16.73 -10.42
C SER A 294 5.73 -15.95 -11.73
N PRO A 295 5.81 -16.66 -12.89
CA PRO A 295 5.55 -16.05 -14.21
C PRO A 295 4.15 -15.44 -14.30
N GLU A 296 3.14 -16.06 -13.67
CA GLU A 296 1.74 -15.63 -13.68
C GLU A 296 1.59 -14.29 -12.96
N LEU A 297 2.19 -14.12 -11.79
CA LEU A 297 2.18 -12.87 -11.03
C LEU A 297 2.90 -11.74 -11.78
N ARG A 298 4.03 -12.08 -12.41
CA ARG A 298 4.75 -11.13 -13.27
C ARG A 298 3.89 -10.71 -14.46
N GLN A 299 3.26 -11.66 -15.13
CA GLN A 299 2.37 -11.38 -16.25
C GLN A 299 1.16 -10.55 -15.83
N GLN A 300 0.58 -10.84 -14.67
CA GLN A 300 -0.53 -10.07 -14.11
C GLN A 300 -0.10 -8.62 -13.83
N ALA A 301 1.08 -8.39 -13.24
CA ALA A 301 1.64 -7.06 -13.02
C ALA A 301 1.72 -6.26 -14.34
N TRP A 302 2.27 -6.86 -15.41
CA TRP A 302 2.32 -6.26 -16.73
C TRP A 302 0.94 -5.90 -17.29
N ARG A 303 -0.03 -6.78 -17.13
CA ARG A 303 -1.42 -6.58 -17.60
C ARG A 303 -2.13 -5.49 -16.82
N ILE A 304 -1.91 -5.40 -15.52
CA ILE A 304 -2.45 -4.31 -14.70
C ILE A 304 -1.91 -2.95 -15.16
N LEU A 305 -0.61 -2.85 -15.44
CA LEU A 305 -0.02 -1.63 -15.99
C LEU A 305 -0.57 -1.34 -17.39
N ALA A 306 -0.67 -2.36 -18.27
CA ALA A 306 -1.21 -2.21 -19.62
C ALA A 306 -2.68 -1.76 -19.65
N ALA A 307 -3.51 -2.19 -18.69
CA ALA A 307 -4.89 -1.74 -18.58
C ALA A 307 -4.97 -0.25 -18.23
N GLN A 308 -4.08 0.25 -17.39
CA GLN A 308 -3.99 1.69 -17.05
C GLN A 308 -3.52 2.51 -18.26
N GLU A 309 -2.52 2.02 -18.99
CA GLU A 309 -2.09 2.65 -20.23
C GLU A 309 -3.19 2.63 -21.30
N ALA A 310 -3.98 1.55 -21.39
CA ALA A 310 -5.13 1.48 -22.31
C ALA A 310 -6.20 2.52 -21.98
N ARG A 311 -6.45 2.77 -20.68
CA ARG A 311 -7.33 3.87 -20.26
C ARG A 311 -6.80 5.23 -20.71
N TYR A 312 -5.52 5.48 -20.50
CA TYR A 312 -4.90 6.72 -21.00
C TYR A 312 -5.03 6.87 -22.52
N LYS A 313 -4.73 5.83 -23.28
CA LYS A 313 -4.83 5.84 -24.75
C LYS A 313 -6.26 6.09 -25.23
N SER A 314 -7.26 5.58 -24.52
CA SER A 314 -8.67 5.73 -24.92
C SER A 314 -9.31 7.02 -24.46
N THR A 315 -8.86 7.61 -23.34
CA THR A 315 -9.51 8.79 -22.73
C THR A 315 -8.66 10.06 -22.73
N GLY A 316 -7.35 9.94 -22.93
CA GLY A 316 -6.39 11.02 -22.75
C GLY A 316 -6.10 11.36 -21.26
N ILE A 317 -6.68 10.61 -20.31
CA ILE A 317 -6.50 10.85 -18.87
C ILE A 317 -5.38 9.95 -18.35
N LEU A 318 -4.29 10.54 -17.89
CA LEU A 318 -3.22 9.80 -17.22
C LEU A 318 -3.81 9.07 -15.99
N THR A 319 -3.45 7.82 -15.85
CA THR A 319 -4.02 6.92 -14.83
C THR A 319 -2.90 6.15 -14.14
N MET A 320 -2.89 6.18 -12.81
CA MET A 320 -2.02 5.32 -12.02
C MET A 320 -2.69 5.03 -10.69
N VAL A 321 -3.32 3.85 -10.60
CA VAL A 321 -4.19 3.50 -9.48
C VAL A 321 -3.40 2.89 -8.32
N SER A 322 -3.85 3.18 -7.11
CA SER A 322 -3.40 2.56 -5.87
C SER A 322 -4.42 2.82 -4.75
N GLU A 323 -4.10 2.39 -3.54
CA GLU A 323 -4.82 2.77 -2.33
C GLU A 323 -4.07 3.89 -1.61
N ASP A 324 -4.75 4.97 -1.25
CA ASP A 324 -4.11 6.14 -0.67
C ASP A 324 -4.99 6.87 0.34
N ALA A 325 -4.34 7.58 1.30
CA ALA A 325 -5.00 8.54 2.15
C ALA A 325 -5.11 9.88 1.41
N LEU A 326 -6.31 10.46 1.41
CA LEU A 326 -6.64 11.73 0.75
C LEU A 326 -7.40 12.63 1.74
N PRO A 327 -7.28 13.96 1.66
CA PRO A 327 -8.01 14.88 2.55
C PRO A 327 -9.52 14.95 2.26
N ASP A 328 -10.02 14.17 1.33
CA ASP A 328 -11.37 14.21 0.81
C ASP A 328 -12.34 13.34 1.62
N PRO A 329 -13.56 13.86 1.94
CA PRO A 329 -14.64 13.02 2.46
C PRO A 329 -15.26 12.20 1.32
N PRO A 330 -15.99 11.11 1.61
CA PRO A 330 -16.40 10.65 2.93
C PRO A 330 -15.41 9.72 3.64
N TYR A 331 -14.43 9.17 2.95
CA TYR A 331 -13.63 8.06 3.49
C TYR A 331 -12.27 8.47 4.02
N TYR A 332 -11.62 9.50 3.43
CA TYR A 332 -10.25 9.93 3.76
C TYR A 332 -9.15 8.87 3.55
N PHE A 333 -9.54 7.64 3.25
CA PHE A 333 -8.73 6.56 2.73
C PHE A 333 -9.52 5.87 1.63
N TYR A 334 -8.89 5.69 0.47
CA TYR A 334 -9.57 5.22 -0.73
C TYR A 334 -8.79 4.11 -1.40
N TYR A 335 -9.52 3.21 -2.02
CA TYR A 335 -9.02 2.29 -3.01
C TYR A 335 -9.41 2.80 -4.39
N TYR A 336 -8.43 2.90 -5.26
CA TYR A 336 -8.66 3.11 -6.67
C TYR A 336 -8.25 1.82 -7.38
N ASP A 337 -9.23 1.09 -7.88
CA ASP A 337 -9.07 -0.25 -8.43
C ASP A 337 -9.09 -0.21 -9.98
N VAL A 338 -8.23 -1.02 -10.62
CA VAL A 338 -8.30 -1.28 -12.06
C VAL A 338 -9.59 -2.03 -12.39
N TYR A 339 -9.99 -2.94 -11.51
CA TYR A 339 -11.21 -3.72 -11.65
C TYR A 339 -11.79 -4.08 -10.28
N ARG A 340 -13.10 -3.97 -10.17
CA ARG A 340 -13.86 -4.46 -9.03
C ARG A 340 -15.33 -4.69 -9.38
N GLN A 341 -15.91 -5.84 -9.03
CA GLN A 341 -17.33 -6.17 -9.15
C GLN A 341 -17.91 -5.83 -10.53
N GLY A 342 -17.26 -6.31 -11.60
CA GLY A 342 -17.70 -6.09 -12.98
C GLY A 342 -17.43 -4.69 -13.54
N ARG A 343 -16.77 -3.82 -12.80
CA ARG A 343 -16.48 -2.43 -13.19
C ARG A 343 -14.98 -2.18 -13.28
N SER A 344 -14.60 -1.30 -14.20
CA SER A 344 -13.21 -0.89 -14.40
C SER A 344 -12.97 0.52 -13.86
N PHE A 345 -11.81 0.75 -13.27
CA PHE A 345 -11.36 2.05 -12.78
C PHE A 345 -12.35 2.70 -11.81
N VAL A 346 -12.64 2.00 -10.74
CA VAL A 346 -13.60 2.42 -9.71
C VAL A 346 -12.90 2.83 -8.43
N VAL A 347 -13.52 3.75 -7.70
CA VAL A 347 -13.03 4.25 -6.42
C VAL A 347 -14.07 3.97 -5.35
N ASP A 348 -13.60 3.50 -4.18
CA ASP A 348 -14.42 3.35 -2.99
C ASP A 348 -13.60 3.46 -1.69
N GLY A 349 -14.27 3.30 -0.56
CA GLY A 349 -13.63 3.29 0.75
C GLY A 349 -13.26 1.89 1.22
N PRO A 350 -12.54 1.81 2.36
CA PRO A 350 -11.99 0.55 2.88
C PRO A 350 -13.04 -0.50 3.27
N THR A 351 -14.24 -0.06 3.64
CA THR A 351 -15.32 -0.94 4.10
C THR A 351 -16.13 -1.59 2.99
N GLY A 352 -15.72 -1.39 1.73
CA GLY A 352 -16.49 -1.90 0.60
C GLY A 352 -17.83 -1.18 0.42
N GLY A 353 -17.90 0.09 0.82
CA GLY A 353 -19.05 0.95 0.61
C GLY A 353 -19.37 1.19 -0.88
N PRO A 354 -20.38 2.01 -1.18
CA PRO A 354 -20.73 2.31 -2.56
C PRO A 354 -19.56 2.98 -3.30
N PHE A 355 -19.41 2.66 -4.57
CA PHE A 355 -18.47 3.34 -5.45
C PHE A 355 -18.73 4.84 -5.47
N VAL A 356 -17.66 5.64 -5.48
CA VAL A 356 -17.71 7.09 -5.57
C VAL A 356 -17.13 7.55 -6.91
N GLU A 357 -17.66 8.63 -7.45
CA GLU A 357 -17.15 9.24 -8.69
C GLU A 357 -15.89 10.09 -8.45
N SER A 358 -15.75 10.61 -7.24
CA SER A 358 -14.63 11.46 -6.81
C SER A 358 -14.30 11.16 -5.34
N PRO A 359 -13.04 11.28 -4.91
CA PRO A 359 -11.88 11.74 -5.70
C PRO A 359 -11.36 10.68 -6.68
N ARG A 360 -10.66 11.11 -7.74
CA ARG A 360 -9.82 10.27 -8.60
C ARG A 360 -8.45 10.92 -8.67
N TRP A 361 -7.39 10.12 -8.54
CA TRP A 361 -6.03 10.64 -8.47
C TRP A 361 -5.04 9.73 -9.20
N ILE A 362 -3.91 10.31 -9.58
CA ILE A 362 -2.74 9.60 -10.07
C ILE A 362 -1.82 9.39 -8.86
N SER A 363 -1.64 8.15 -8.44
CA SER A 363 -0.88 7.83 -7.22
C SER A 363 0.61 8.09 -7.38
N SER A 364 1.21 8.87 -6.47
CA SER A 364 2.65 9.14 -6.44
C SER A 364 3.47 7.88 -6.24
N LYS A 365 3.16 7.07 -5.23
CA LYS A 365 3.90 5.84 -4.92
C LYS A 365 3.86 4.85 -6.07
N ALA A 366 2.69 4.67 -6.70
CA ALA A 366 2.54 3.79 -7.84
C ALA A 366 3.28 4.33 -9.08
N ALA A 367 3.28 5.65 -9.31
CA ALA A 367 4.01 6.27 -10.41
C ALA A 367 5.51 5.99 -10.33
N PHE A 368 6.12 6.22 -9.18
CA PHE A 368 7.54 5.93 -8.96
C PHE A 368 7.86 4.44 -9.06
N ALA A 369 7.05 3.59 -8.43
CA ALA A 369 7.32 2.16 -8.39
C ALA A 369 7.13 1.48 -9.75
N TRP A 370 6.06 1.78 -10.50
CA TRP A 370 5.88 1.23 -11.83
C TRP A 370 6.96 1.69 -12.80
N HIS A 371 7.39 2.97 -12.71
CA HIS A 371 8.47 3.44 -13.59
C HIS A 371 9.81 2.78 -13.24
N ALA A 372 10.11 2.59 -11.97
CA ALA A 372 11.32 1.86 -11.55
C ALA A 372 11.33 0.40 -12.02
N LEU A 373 10.16 -0.28 -12.00
CA LEU A 373 10.02 -1.69 -12.37
C LEU A 373 9.92 -1.92 -13.88
N LEU A 374 9.16 -1.09 -14.57
CA LEU A 374 8.77 -1.24 -15.97
C LEU A 374 8.80 0.13 -16.68
N PRO A 375 10.00 0.69 -16.91
CA PRO A 375 10.13 1.99 -17.53
C PRO A 375 9.57 2.00 -18.96
N SER A 376 8.78 3.03 -19.28
CA SER A 376 8.18 3.25 -20.59
C SER A 376 7.84 4.74 -20.77
N PRO A 377 7.56 5.20 -21.99
CA PRO A 377 7.08 6.58 -22.20
C PRO A 377 5.82 6.90 -21.41
N TYR A 378 4.91 5.93 -21.23
CA TYR A 378 3.70 6.08 -20.41
C TYR A 378 4.03 6.27 -18.93
N THR A 379 4.83 5.39 -18.35
CA THR A 379 5.20 5.48 -16.92
C THR A 379 6.04 6.72 -16.65
N LEU A 380 6.87 7.18 -17.60
CA LEU A 380 7.59 8.44 -17.49
C LEU A 380 6.64 9.65 -17.49
N ALA A 381 5.65 9.68 -18.37
CA ALA A 381 4.65 10.75 -18.39
C ALA A 381 3.87 10.83 -17.07
N VAL A 382 3.47 9.68 -16.51
CA VAL A 382 2.82 9.61 -15.19
C VAL A 382 3.75 10.09 -14.07
N LEU A 383 5.00 9.64 -14.08
CA LEU A 383 6.01 10.05 -13.11
C LEU A 383 6.25 11.57 -13.13
N GLN A 384 6.28 12.18 -14.31
CA GLN A 384 6.37 13.63 -14.47
C GLN A 384 5.13 14.36 -13.95
N ALA A 385 3.93 13.81 -14.20
CA ALA A 385 2.68 14.42 -13.76
C ALA A 385 2.57 14.52 -12.23
N VAL A 386 3.10 13.56 -11.47
CA VAL A 386 3.01 13.56 -10.01
C VAL A 386 4.06 14.44 -9.31
N GLN A 387 5.00 15.06 -10.04
CA GLN A 387 6.10 15.83 -9.42
C GLN A 387 5.61 16.96 -8.52
N SER A 388 4.48 17.59 -8.83
CA SER A 388 3.88 18.66 -8.01
C SER A 388 3.34 18.15 -6.66
N ALA A 389 3.16 16.84 -6.48
CA ALA A 389 2.76 16.25 -5.20
C ALA A 389 3.92 16.15 -4.20
N GLY A 390 5.17 16.41 -4.62
CA GLY A 390 6.32 16.51 -3.75
C GLY A 390 6.25 17.78 -2.90
N LEU A 391 6.27 17.63 -1.57
CA LEU A 391 6.17 18.70 -0.58
C LEU A 391 7.50 18.82 0.14
N PRO A 392 8.43 19.72 -0.27
CA PRO A 392 9.74 19.85 0.34
C PRO A 392 9.66 20.02 1.87
N GLY A 393 10.44 19.23 2.61
CA GLY A 393 10.44 19.19 4.07
C GLY A 393 9.22 18.50 4.71
N ARG A 394 8.24 18.07 3.91
CA ARG A 394 7.03 17.42 4.41
C ARG A 394 6.83 15.99 3.94
N GLY A 395 7.30 15.63 2.77
CA GLY A 395 7.10 14.31 2.16
C GLY A 395 6.38 14.40 0.82
N TRP A 396 5.72 13.32 0.42
CA TRP A 396 4.94 13.24 -0.80
C TRP A 396 3.46 13.13 -0.48
N GLY A 397 2.64 13.94 -1.15
CA GLY A 397 1.21 13.73 -1.21
C GLY A 397 0.87 12.40 -1.87
N ALA A 398 -0.33 11.89 -1.61
CA ALA A 398 -0.85 10.67 -2.22
C ALA A 398 -0.73 10.70 -3.76
N GLY A 399 -0.90 11.87 -4.35
CA GLY A 399 -0.76 12.07 -5.78
C GLY A 399 -1.23 13.43 -6.25
N VAL A 400 -1.70 13.44 -7.50
CA VAL A 400 -2.38 14.59 -8.11
C VAL A 400 -3.77 14.16 -8.57
N TYR A 401 -4.77 15.03 -8.46
CA TYR A 401 -6.12 14.72 -8.93
C TYR A 401 -6.17 14.58 -10.44
N GLU A 402 -6.86 13.54 -10.95
CA GLU A 402 -7.12 13.39 -12.38
C GLU A 402 -7.85 14.62 -12.95
N GLY A 403 -7.48 15.03 -14.13
CA GLY A 403 -8.11 16.15 -14.83
C GLY A 403 -7.61 17.54 -14.43
N THR A 404 -7.17 17.77 -13.21
CA THR A 404 -6.65 19.07 -12.76
C THR A 404 -5.13 19.06 -12.54
N LEU A 405 -4.55 17.91 -12.26
CA LEU A 405 -3.15 17.70 -11.84
C LEU A 405 -2.75 18.51 -10.61
N GLN A 406 -3.73 18.93 -9.80
CA GLN A 406 -3.47 19.60 -8.52
C GLN A 406 -3.07 18.56 -7.47
N PRO A 407 -2.06 18.86 -6.62
CA PRO A 407 -1.63 17.95 -5.56
C PRO A 407 -2.75 17.65 -4.56
N THR A 408 -2.80 16.42 -4.05
CA THR A 408 -3.74 16.01 -3.00
C THR A 408 -3.41 16.60 -1.64
N GLY A 409 -2.15 16.98 -1.41
CA GLY A 409 -1.71 17.75 -0.24
C GLY A 409 -1.36 16.95 1.01
N ASP A 410 -1.84 15.74 1.18
CA ASP A 410 -1.59 14.91 2.36
C ASP A 410 -0.43 13.92 2.15
N ALA A 411 0.48 13.84 3.13
CA ALA A 411 1.62 12.93 3.11
C ALA A 411 1.39 11.77 4.10
N SER A 412 1.81 10.56 3.70
CA SER A 412 1.71 9.35 4.52
C SER A 412 3.00 8.55 4.54
N LEU A 413 3.14 7.70 5.56
CA LEU A 413 4.29 6.81 5.72
C LEU A 413 4.39 5.78 4.58
N ASN A 414 3.25 5.22 4.16
CA ASN A 414 3.24 4.24 3.09
C ASN A 414 3.68 4.85 1.74
N THR A 415 3.19 6.05 1.40
CA THR A 415 3.64 6.78 0.20
C THR A 415 5.14 7.08 0.26
N ALA A 416 5.64 7.56 1.40
CA ALA A 416 7.05 7.85 1.58
C ALA A 416 7.92 6.58 1.44
N ALA A 417 7.51 5.48 2.06
CA ALA A 417 8.22 4.20 2.02
C ALA A 417 8.35 3.67 0.59
N LEU A 418 7.24 3.58 -0.15
CA LEU A 418 7.26 3.03 -1.51
C LEU A 418 8.06 3.92 -2.50
N ILE A 419 8.08 5.23 -2.30
CA ILE A 419 8.95 6.11 -3.11
C ILE A 419 10.43 5.88 -2.79
N LEU A 420 10.80 5.68 -1.51
CA LEU A 420 12.16 5.32 -1.11
C LEU A 420 12.56 3.93 -1.65
N GLU A 421 11.66 2.96 -1.58
CA GLU A 421 11.85 1.63 -2.17
C GLU A 421 12.05 1.71 -3.69
N ALA A 422 11.22 2.50 -4.40
CA ALA A 422 11.33 2.70 -5.83
C ALA A 422 12.67 3.36 -6.23
N ALA A 423 13.12 4.35 -5.46
CA ALA A 423 14.42 4.99 -5.68
C ALA A 423 15.57 4.00 -5.46
N LEU A 424 15.49 3.17 -4.42
CA LEU A 424 16.50 2.15 -4.16
C LEU A 424 16.48 1.06 -5.25
N TYR A 425 15.31 0.64 -5.71
CA TYR A 425 15.18 -0.33 -6.79
C TYR A 425 15.75 0.24 -8.11
N ASN A 426 15.44 1.48 -8.44
CA ASN A 426 15.99 2.17 -9.62
C ASN A 426 17.53 2.22 -9.58
N LEU A 427 18.13 2.47 -8.40
CA LEU A 427 19.57 2.48 -8.20
C LEU A 427 20.17 1.07 -8.36
N ARG A 428 19.53 0.03 -7.81
CA ARG A 428 20.06 -1.34 -7.77
C ARG A 428 19.76 -2.16 -9.01
N GLY A 429 18.66 -1.87 -9.71
CA GLY A 429 18.18 -2.63 -10.87
C GLY A 429 17.76 -4.07 -10.54
N ARG A 430 17.52 -4.39 -9.27
CA ARG A 430 17.15 -5.74 -8.82
C ARG A 430 16.35 -5.71 -7.51
N PRO A 431 15.55 -6.77 -7.23
CA PRO A 431 14.83 -6.91 -5.96
C PRO A 431 15.75 -6.88 -4.74
N PHE A 432 15.21 -6.45 -3.59
CA PHE A 432 15.97 -6.34 -2.34
C PHE A 432 16.32 -7.70 -1.75
N LEU A 433 15.49 -8.69 -2.04
CA LEU A 433 15.69 -10.08 -1.68
C LEU A 433 15.36 -10.97 -2.89
N VAL A 434 16.35 -11.72 -3.37
CA VAL A 434 16.08 -12.83 -4.30
C VAL A 434 15.83 -14.06 -3.44
N ALA A 435 14.59 -14.51 -3.37
CA ALA A 435 14.19 -15.61 -2.51
C ALA A 435 14.35 -16.96 -3.24
N PRO A 436 15.40 -17.76 -2.94
CA PRO A 436 15.44 -19.14 -3.41
C PRO A 436 14.29 -19.92 -2.76
N GLY A 437 13.46 -20.56 -3.57
CA GLY A 437 12.39 -21.44 -3.10
C GLY A 437 10.97 -20.86 -3.10
N LEU A 438 10.77 -19.61 -3.48
CA LEU A 438 9.44 -19.11 -3.88
C LEU A 438 9.12 -19.43 -5.35
N THR A 439 10.14 -19.60 -6.19
CA THR A 439 9.98 -20.10 -7.58
C THR A 439 9.68 -21.59 -7.55
N ARG A 440 8.58 -21.99 -8.16
CA ARG A 440 8.32 -23.39 -8.51
C ARG A 440 9.18 -23.81 -9.71
#